data_c35a4c528aeb0a803c525a66a1ee4c77
#
_entry.id   c35a4c528aeb0a803c525a66a1ee4c77
#
_cell.length_a   1.000
_cell.length_b   1.000
_cell.length_c   1.000
_cell.angle_alpha   90.00
_cell.angle_beta   90.00
_cell.angle_gamma   90.00
#
_symmetry.space_group_name_H-M   'P 1'
#
loop_
_entity.id
_entity.type
_entity.pdbx_description
1 polymer ?
#
loop_
_entity_poly.entity_id
_entity_poly.type
_entity_poly.pdbx_seq_one_letter_code
_entity_poly.pdbx_strand_id
1 'polypeptide(L)'
;MLTLGYSDGTGPLLFSPISEIPIVGRNPPYMLTFGIFVLLCVPTALVDNFAGLLLLRFLQGFFGSPCLATGGASVGDIFSLLKLPYGLSLWTAFATCGPALAPIISGFSVPAENWRWSLWEILWLSGPILVSMFFLLPETSSANILMRRAARLRKLTGNPNLKCQPEIDQAKLKVSKIVNEALYRPVQIMMLDPAVSSQSSAREKSKC
;
A
#
# COMPACT_ATOMS: atom_id res chain seq x y z
N MET A 1 -16.60 -9.49 -6.99
CA MET A 1 -15.51 -8.86 -7.77
C MET A 1 -15.58 -7.34 -7.78
N LEU A 2 -16.73 -6.70 -8.01
CA LEU A 2 -16.86 -5.23 -8.02
C LEU A 2 -16.44 -4.55 -6.72
N THR A 3 -16.80 -5.09 -5.56
CA THR A 3 -16.44 -4.54 -4.23
C THR A 3 -14.93 -4.49 -3.95
N LEU A 4 -14.18 -5.49 -4.40
CA LEU A 4 -12.72 -5.51 -4.29
C LEU A 4 -12.08 -4.44 -5.20
N GLY A 5 -12.58 -4.25 -6.42
CA GLY A 5 -12.04 -3.23 -7.32
C GLY A 5 -12.24 -1.79 -6.79
N TYR A 6 -13.37 -1.50 -6.15
CA TYR A 6 -13.60 -0.18 -5.53
C TYR A 6 -12.75 0.03 -4.27
N SER A 7 -12.57 -1.00 -3.43
CA SER A 7 -11.73 -0.90 -2.23
C SER A 7 -10.26 -0.73 -2.56
N ASP A 8 -9.78 -1.41 -3.60
CA ASP A 8 -8.39 -1.31 -4.07
C ASP A 8 -8.06 0.08 -4.64
N GLY A 9 -9.07 0.78 -5.19
CA GLY A 9 -8.92 2.15 -5.67
C GLY A 9 -8.94 3.21 -4.57
N THR A 10 -9.75 3.04 -3.52
CA THR A 10 -9.95 4.05 -2.47
C THR A 10 -8.87 4.02 -1.38
N GLY A 11 -8.31 2.85 -1.07
CA GLY A 11 -7.27 2.71 -0.06
C GLY A 11 -6.02 3.52 -0.35
N PRO A 12 -5.41 3.42 -1.55
CA PRO A 12 -4.23 4.19 -1.91
C PRO A 12 -4.41 5.70 -1.82
N LEU A 13 -5.60 6.21 -2.14
CA LEU A 13 -5.91 7.65 -2.06
C LEU A 13 -5.76 8.20 -0.65
N LEU A 14 -6.07 7.39 0.37
CA LEU A 14 -5.95 7.79 1.78
C LEU A 14 -4.56 7.51 2.36
N PHE A 15 -4.00 6.34 2.09
CA PHE A 15 -2.75 5.91 2.72
C PHE A 15 -1.49 6.39 2.02
N SER A 16 -1.54 6.65 0.69
CA SER A 16 -0.38 7.18 -0.05
C SER A 16 0.12 8.50 0.52
N PRO A 17 -0.74 9.54 0.73
CA PRO A 17 -0.28 10.80 1.30
C PRO A 17 0.24 10.66 2.73
N ILE A 18 -0.35 9.75 3.52
CA ILE A 18 0.11 9.51 4.90
C ILE A 18 1.51 8.91 4.91
N SER A 19 1.81 8.02 3.96
CA SER A 19 3.13 7.39 3.82
C SER A 19 4.21 8.35 3.34
N GLU A 20 3.84 9.47 2.72
CA GLU A 20 4.77 10.51 2.25
C GLU A 20 5.15 11.50 3.35
N ILE A 21 4.43 11.51 4.48
CA ILE A 21 4.77 12.39 5.61
C ILE A 21 6.10 11.94 6.25
N PRO A 22 7.14 12.79 6.26
CA PRO A 22 8.48 12.40 6.74
C PRO A 22 8.52 11.93 8.20
N ILE A 23 7.63 12.43 9.07
CA ILE A 23 7.54 12.01 10.48
C ILE A 23 7.05 10.58 10.59
N VAL A 24 6.04 10.20 9.80
CA VAL A 24 5.43 8.86 9.86
C VAL A 24 6.36 7.84 9.22
N GLY A 25 6.92 8.17 8.05
CA GLY A 25 7.69 7.23 7.25
C GLY A 25 6.78 6.25 6.48
N ARG A 26 7.38 5.31 5.77
CA ARG A 26 6.62 4.32 4.96
C ARG A 26 6.34 3.02 5.72
N ASN A 27 7.24 2.60 6.61
CA ASN A 27 7.13 1.32 7.30
C ASN A 27 5.93 1.24 8.28
N PRO A 28 5.65 2.23 9.18
CA PRO A 28 4.54 2.13 10.12
C PRO A 28 3.16 2.02 9.47
N PRO A 29 2.77 2.81 8.45
CA PRO A 29 1.50 2.63 7.75
C PRO A 29 1.37 1.25 7.10
N TYR A 30 2.48 0.74 6.52
CA TYR A 30 2.53 -0.59 5.92
C TYR A 30 2.22 -1.69 6.92
N MET A 31 2.93 -1.67 8.05
CA MET A 31 2.76 -2.68 9.11
C MET A 31 1.36 -2.63 9.69
N LEU A 32 0.83 -1.42 9.91
CA LEU A 32 -0.49 -1.24 10.50
C LEU A 32 -1.59 -1.73 9.56
N THR A 33 -1.57 -1.32 8.29
CA THR A 33 -2.59 -1.70 7.31
C THR A 33 -2.55 -3.18 7.01
N PHE A 34 -1.36 -3.76 6.82
CA PHE A 34 -1.21 -5.18 6.57
C PHE A 34 -1.55 -6.03 7.80
N GLY A 35 -1.23 -5.55 9.03
CA GLY A 35 -1.64 -6.19 10.27
C GLY A 35 -3.16 -6.25 10.43
N ILE A 36 -3.87 -5.14 10.14
CA ILE A 36 -5.33 -5.11 10.14
C ILE A 36 -5.90 -6.05 9.07
N PHE A 37 -5.30 -6.10 7.87
CA PHE A 37 -5.70 -7.02 6.82
C PHE A 37 -5.64 -8.48 7.30
N VAL A 38 -4.53 -8.90 7.92
CA VAL A 38 -4.37 -10.26 8.46
C VAL A 38 -5.39 -10.55 9.56
N LEU A 39 -5.64 -9.60 10.47
CA LEU A 39 -6.65 -9.73 11.51
C LEU A 39 -8.06 -9.88 10.92
N LEU A 40 -8.38 -9.19 9.83
CA LEU A 40 -9.67 -9.30 9.14
C LEU A 40 -9.85 -10.62 8.40
N CYS A 41 -8.77 -11.36 8.08
CA CYS A 41 -8.88 -12.67 7.45
C CYS A 41 -9.58 -13.67 8.34
N VAL A 42 -9.38 -13.62 9.67
CA VAL A 42 -10.00 -14.55 10.62
C VAL A 42 -11.54 -14.43 10.63
N PRO A 43 -12.13 -13.25 10.90
CA PRO A 43 -13.60 -13.13 10.89
C PRO A 43 -14.19 -13.37 9.50
N THR A 44 -13.45 -13.07 8.43
CA THR A 44 -13.94 -13.35 7.05
C THR A 44 -14.09 -14.84 6.79
N ALA A 45 -13.21 -15.68 7.35
CA ALA A 45 -13.29 -17.13 7.22
C ALA A 45 -14.43 -17.74 8.08
N LEU A 46 -14.84 -17.08 9.16
CA LEU A 46 -15.81 -17.56 10.12
C LEU A 46 -17.25 -17.07 9.86
N VAL A 47 -17.41 -15.98 9.11
CA VAL A 47 -18.73 -15.37 8.90
C VAL A 47 -19.64 -16.25 8.05
N ASP A 48 -20.90 -16.40 8.49
CA ASP A 48 -21.95 -17.15 7.79
C ASP A 48 -22.89 -16.25 6.98
N ASN A 49 -22.94 -14.96 7.33
CA ASN A 49 -23.84 -13.99 6.69
C ASN A 49 -23.20 -13.38 5.46
N PHE A 50 -23.92 -13.41 4.32
CA PHE A 50 -23.45 -12.83 3.05
C PHE A 50 -23.14 -11.33 3.14
N ALA A 51 -23.99 -10.54 3.84
CA ALA A 51 -23.76 -9.12 4.02
C ALA A 51 -22.47 -8.84 4.83
N GLY A 52 -22.24 -9.63 5.89
CA GLY A 52 -21.02 -9.56 6.69
C GLY A 52 -19.78 -9.92 5.88
N LEU A 53 -19.86 -10.96 5.05
CA LEU A 53 -18.77 -11.36 4.16
C LEU A 53 -18.41 -10.25 3.17
N LEU A 54 -19.41 -9.59 2.58
CA LEU A 54 -19.22 -8.50 1.64
C LEU A 54 -18.49 -7.31 2.29
N LEU A 55 -18.92 -6.93 3.49
CA LEU A 55 -18.33 -5.83 4.25
C LEU A 55 -16.90 -6.15 4.67
N LEU A 56 -16.64 -7.36 5.17
CA LEU A 56 -15.28 -7.79 5.55
C LEU A 56 -14.35 -7.85 4.35
N ARG A 57 -14.82 -8.29 3.18
CA ARG A 57 -14.07 -8.29 1.94
C ARG A 57 -13.74 -6.88 1.46
N PHE A 58 -14.68 -5.93 1.60
CA PHE A 58 -14.42 -4.54 1.32
C PHE A 58 -13.31 -3.98 2.22
N LEU A 59 -13.40 -4.24 3.52
CA LEU A 59 -12.36 -3.81 4.48
C LEU A 59 -11.00 -4.46 4.19
N GLN A 60 -10.98 -5.75 3.85
CA GLN A 60 -9.73 -6.43 3.46
C GLN A 60 -9.08 -5.77 2.24
N GLY A 61 -9.85 -5.49 1.19
CA GLY A 61 -9.34 -4.79 0.01
C GLY A 61 -8.82 -3.39 0.37
N PHE A 62 -9.58 -2.64 1.19
CA PHE A 62 -9.20 -1.29 1.62
C PHE A 62 -7.87 -1.27 2.40
N PHE A 63 -7.67 -2.19 3.35
CA PHE A 63 -6.42 -2.27 4.13
C PHE A 63 -5.30 -3.02 3.40
N GLY A 64 -5.61 -3.87 2.42
CA GLY A 64 -4.61 -4.56 1.60
C GLY A 64 -4.03 -3.70 0.47
N SER A 65 -4.81 -2.77 -0.05
CA SER A 65 -4.44 -1.96 -1.22
C SER A 65 -3.20 -1.04 -1.05
N PRO A 66 -2.86 -0.50 0.14
CA PRO A 66 -1.67 0.32 0.30
C PRO A 66 -0.37 -0.44 -0.04
N CYS A 67 -0.33 -1.74 0.19
CA CYS A 67 0.83 -2.56 -0.15
C CYS A 67 1.15 -2.53 -1.66
N LEU A 68 0.13 -2.51 -2.50
CA LEU A 68 0.30 -2.44 -3.95
C LEU A 68 0.73 -1.04 -4.41
N ALA A 69 0.11 0.01 -3.88
CA ALA A 69 0.38 1.37 -4.32
C ALA A 69 1.75 1.90 -3.86
N THR A 70 2.06 1.71 -2.57
CA THR A 70 3.29 2.23 -1.98
C THR A 70 4.48 1.30 -2.18
N GLY A 71 4.27 0.03 -2.57
CA GLY A 71 5.33 -0.93 -2.87
C GLY A 71 6.24 -0.47 -4.00
N GLY A 72 5.67 -0.03 -5.12
CA GLY A 72 6.43 0.54 -6.24
C GLY A 72 7.22 1.79 -5.84
N ALA A 73 6.63 2.65 -5.01
CA ALA A 73 7.31 3.85 -4.51
C ALA A 73 8.49 3.50 -3.57
N SER A 74 8.35 2.47 -2.73
CA SER A 74 9.44 1.98 -1.88
C SER A 74 10.60 1.39 -2.69
N VAL A 75 10.30 0.69 -3.79
CA VAL A 75 11.32 0.24 -4.76
C VAL A 75 12.04 1.44 -5.36
N GLY A 76 11.31 2.51 -5.72
CA GLY A 76 11.88 3.76 -6.22
C GLY A 76 12.85 4.45 -5.25
N ASP A 77 12.63 4.32 -3.95
CA ASP A 77 13.51 4.91 -2.93
C ASP A 77 14.80 4.10 -2.71
N ILE A 78 14.74 2.78 -2.94
CA ILE A 78 15.87 1.87 -2.69
C ILE A 78 16.82 1.83 -3.89
N PHE A 79 16.26 1.82 -5.11
CA PHE A 79 17.05 1.65 -6.33
C PHE A 79 17.45 3.01 -6.93
N SER A 80 18.69 3.10 -7.43
CA SER A 80 19.12 4.24 -8.24
C SER A 80 18.37 4.27 -9.58
N LEU A 81 18.26 5.45 -10.22
CA LEU A 81 17.54 5.64 -11.48
C LEU A 81 17.91 4.63 -12.58
N LEU A 82 19.20 4.23 -12.65
CA LEU A 82 19.67 3.23 -13.62
C LEU A 82 19.19 1.82 -13.34
N LYS A 83 19.01 1.45 -12.06
CA LYS A 83 18.59 0.11 -11.64
C LYS A 83 17.10 0.03 -11.32
N LEU A 84 16.40 1.15 -11.32
CA LEU A 84 14.99 1.24 -11.02
C LEU A 84 14.11 0.33 -11.89
N PRO A 85 14.32 0.20 -13.23
CA PRO A 85 13.52 -0.68 -14.07
C PRO A 85 13.59 -2.15 -13.65
N TYR A 86 14.75 -2.62 -13.19
CA TYR A 86 14.91 -4.00 -12.70
C TYR A 86 14.12 -4.25 -11.41
N GLY A 87 14.17 -3.31 -10.47
CA GLY A 87 13.40 -3.39 -9.23
C GLY A 87 11.88 -3.36 -9.48
N LEU A 88 11.43 -2.46 -10.37
CA LEU A 88 10.02 -2.35 -10.72
C LEU A 88 9.53 -3.58 -11.50
N SER A 89 10.31 -4.13 -12.43
CA SER A 89 9.94 -5.36 -13.15
C SER A 89 9.79 -6.55 -12.22
N LEU A 90 10.70 -6.69 -11.24
CA LEU A 90 10.60 -7.75 -10.23
C LEU A 90 9.36 -7.56 -9.35
N TRP A 91 9.12 -6.34 -8.88
CA TRP A 91 7.95 -6.03 -8.09
C TRP A 91 6.64 -6.30 -8.84
N THR A 92 6.53 -5.86 -10.11
CA THR A 92 5.34 -6.12 -10.93
C THR A 92 5.15 -7.60 -11.22
N ALA A 93 6.23 -8.36 -11.45
CA ALA A 93 6.16 -9.81 -11.63
C ALA A 93 5.52 -10.49 -10.41
N PHE A 94 5.98 -10.18 -9.20
CA PHE A 94 5.37 -10.73 -7.98
C PHE A 94 3.93 -10.24 -7.75
N ALA A 95 3.63 -8.98 -8.04
CA ALA A 95 2.29 -8.42 -7.92
C ALA A 95 1.28 -9.09 -8.87
N THR A 96 1.72 -9.51 -10.06
CA THR A 96 0.88 -10.21 -11.05
C THR A 96 0.82 -11.71 -10.83
N CYS A 97 1.86 -12.33 -10.29
CA CYS A 97 1.88 -13.76 -9.96
C CYS A 97 0.82 -14.13 -8.92
N GLY A 98 0.55 -13.27 -7.92
CA GLY A 98 -0.47 -13.51 -6.90
C GLY A 98 -1.86 -13.80 -7.49
N PRO A 99 -2.47 -12.86 -8.21
CA PRO A 99 -3.75 -13.07 -8.88
C PRO A 99 -3.77 -14.21 -9.90
N ALA A 100 -2.63 -14.52 -10.53
CA ALA A 100 -2.53 -15.61 -11.49
C ALA A 100 -2.50 -16.99 -10.81
N LEU A 101 -1.82 -17.12 -9.67
CA LEU A 101 -1.71 -18.37 -8.93
C LEU A 101 -2.95 -18.65 -8.05
N ALA A 102 -3.63 -17.61 -7.57
CA ALA A 102 -4.79 -17.76 -6.69
C ALA A 102 -5.90 -18.67 -7.26
N PRO A 103 -6.34 -18.55 -8.55
CA PRO A 103 -7.33 -19.45 -9.11
C PRO A 103 -6.86 -20.91 -9.23
N ILE A 104 -5.56 -21.13 -9.43
CA ILE A 104 -4.99 -22.47 -9.51
C ILE A 104 -5.09 -23.15 -8.16
N ILE A 105 -4.63 -22.48 -7.10
CA ILE A 105 -4.65 -23.01 -5.74
C ILE A 105 -6.10 -23.23 -5.28
N SER A 106 -6.99 -22.24 -5.44
CA SER A 106 -8.39 -22.35 -5.03
C SER A 106 -9.17 -23.37 -5.87
N GLY A 107 -8.78 -23.60 -7.13
CA GLY A 107 -9.39 -24.61 -8.01
C GLY A 107 -9.17 -26.05 -7.51
N PHE A 108 -8.10 -26.31 -6.80
CA PHE A 108 -7.86 -27.61 -6.16
C PHE A 108 -8.43 -27.69 -4.74
N SER A 109 -8.35 -26.62 -3.95
CA SER A 109 -8.75 -26.63 -2.54
C SER A 109 -10.26 -26.59 -2.34
N VAL A 110 -11.00 -25.83 -3.15
CA VAL A 110 -12.46 -25.68 -3.01
C VAL A 110 -13.22 -26.99 -3.27
N PRO A 111 -12.93 -27.81 -4.31
CA PRO A 111 -13.57 -29.10 -4.49
C PRO A 111 -13.20 -30.14 -3.44
N ALA A 112 -11.97 -30.06 -2.87
CA ALA A 112 -11.48 -31.05 -1.91
C ALA A 112 -12.06 -30.86 -0.51
N GLU A 113 -12.22 -29.60 -0.09
CA GLU A 113 -12.66 -29.28 1.30
C GLU A 113 -13.95 -28.43 1.27
N ASN A 114 -13.82 -27.13 1.24
CA ASN A 114 -14.92 -26.17 1.21
C ASN A 114 -14.42 -24.82 0.71
N TRP A 115 -15.32 -23.94 0.23
CA TRP A 115 -14.99 -22.62 -0.20
C TRP A 115 -14.30 -21.75 0.89
N ARG A 116 -14.53 -22.05 2.17
CA ARG A 116 -13.90 -21.38 3.32
C ARG A 116 -12.42 -21.72 3.45
N TRP A 117 -12.00 -22.88 2.96
CA TRP A 117 -10.60 -23.30 3.02
C TRP A 117 -9.69 -22.34 2.28
N SER A 118 -10.12 -21.83 1.12
CA SER A 118 -9.37 -20.82 0.40
C SER A 118 -9.15 -19.51 1.16
N LEU A 119 -10.02 -19.19 2.13
CA LEU A 119 -9.84 -18.04 3.02
C LEU A 119 -8.76 -18.28 4.08
N TRP A 120 -8.70 -19.51 4.59
CA TRP A 120 -7.66 -19.95 5.55
C TRP A 120 -6.29 -20.00 4.87
N GLU A 121 -6.21 -20.40 3.60
CA GLU A 121 -4.96 -20.37 2.81
C GLU A 121 -4.38 -18.94 2.73
N ILE A 122 -5.22 -17.94 2.51
CA ILE A 122 -4.80 -16.53 2.52
C ILE A 122 -4.20 -16.17 3.88
N LEU A 123 -4.83 -16.58 4.99
CA LEU A 123 -4.34 -16.32 6.34
C LEU A 123 -2.99 -17.02 6.58
N TRP A 124 -2.86 -18.29 6.19
CA TRP A 124 -1.63 -19.05 6.36
C TRP A 124 -0.46 -18.49 5.55
N LEU A 125 -0.75 -17.92 4.38
CA LEU A 125 0.26 -17.26 3.56
C LEU A 125 0.61 -15.86 4.13
N SER A 126 -0.39 -15.07 4.51
CA SER A 126 -0.18 -13.69 4.95
C SER A 126 0.43 -13.58 6.36
N GLY A 127 0.17 -14.56 7.24
CA GLY A 127 0.73 -14.58 8.59
C GLY A 127 2.26 -14.59 8.64
N PRO A 128 2.93 -15.58 8.03
CA PRO A 128 4.39 -15.62 7.96
C PRO A 128 4.99 -14.41 7.24
N ILE A 129 4.30 -13.87 6.23
CA ILE A 129 4.74 -12.66 5.53
C ILE A 129 4.71 -11.46 6.50
N LEU A 130 3.66 -11.30 7.31
CA LEU A 130 3.58 -10.25 8.33
C LEU A 130 4.75 -10.34 9.32
N VAL A 131 5.03 -11.55 9.81
CA VAL A 131 6.15 -11.80 10.72
C VAL A 131 7.48 -11.46 10.05
N SER A 132 7.68 -11.90 8.82
CA SER A 132 8.90 -11.61 8.07
C SER A 132 9.07 -10.11 7.78
N MET A 133 8.00 -9.41 7.45
CA MET A 133 8.02 -7.95 7.29
C MET A 133 8.41 -7.25 8.59
N PHE A 134 7.91 -7.71 9.73
CA PHE A 134 8.23 -7.11 11.02
C PHE A 134 9.73 -7.17 11.34
N PHE A 135 10.40 -8.28 11.01
CA PHE A 135 11.82 -8.46 11.30
C PHE A 135 12.75 -7.95 10.18
N LEU A 136 12.34 -8.06 8.92
CA LEU A 136 13.21 -7.83 7.76
C LEU A 136 13.01 -6.47 7.10
N LEU A 137 11.86 -5.79 7.31
CA LEU A 137 11.57 -4.54 6.60
C LEU A 137 12.12 -3.33 7.37
N PRO A 138 13.31 -2.79 7.00
CA PRO A 138 13.80 -1.54 7.55
C PRO A 138 13.00 -0.35 7.01
N GLU A 139 13.14 0.80 7.65
CA GLU A 139 12.56 2.05 7.11
C GLU A 139 13.23 2.43 5.79
N THR A 140 12.41 2.61 4.75
CA THR A 140 12.87 2.90 3.39
C THR A 140 12.79 4.38 3.03
N SER A 141 12.01 5.17 3.78
CA SER A 141 11.87 6.62 3.53
C SER A 141 13.17 7.36 3.83
N SER A 142 13.81 7.89 2.80
CA SER A 142 15.04 8.69 2.90
C SER A 142 14.84 9.93 3.79
N ALA A 143 13.68 10.58 3.72
CA ALA A 143 13.32 11.73 4.52
C ALA A 143 13.24 11.40 6.02
N ASN A 144 12.59 10.28 6.38
CA ASN A 144 12.49 9.81 7.76
C ASN A 144 13.87 9.42 8.33
N ILE A 145 14.70 8.73 7.54
CA ILE A 145 16.06 8.35 7.94
C ILE A 145 16.89 9.59 8.24
N LEU A 146 16.83 10.63 7.39
CA LEU A 146 17.55 11.90 7.60
C LEU A 146 17.07 12.61 8.85
N MET A 147 15.76 12.65 9.13
CA MET A 147 15.22 13.25 10.35
C MET A 147 15.69 12.51 11.62
N ARG A 148 15.68 11.18 11.60
CA ARG A 148 16.20 10.37 12.73
C ARG A 148 17.70 10.57 12.94
N ARG A 149 18.48 10.72 11.87
CA ARG A 149 19.92 11.05 11.95
C ARG A 149 20.14 12.44 12.52
N ALA A 150 19.42 13.45 12.05
CA ALA A 150 19.50 14.81 12.58
C ALA A 150 19.13 14.87 14.07
N ALA A 151 18.09 14.13 14.50
CA ALA A 151 17.71 14.05 15.91
C ALA A 151 18.80 13.39 16.78
N ARG A 152 19.48 12.36 16.28
CA ARG A 152 20.63 11.73 16.98
C ARG A 152 21.81 12.70 17.08
N LEU A 153 22.14 13.40 15.99
CA LEU A 153 23.23 14.39 15.97
C LEU A 153 22.96 15.53 16.94
N ARG A 154 21.72 16.05 17.02
CA ARG A 154 21.33 17.06 18.01
C ARG A 154 21.60 16.60 19.45
N LYS A 155 21.27 15.34 19.75
CA LYS A 155 21.53 14.76 21.09
C LYS A 155 23.02 14.61 21.38
N LEU A 156 23.84 14.30 20.38
CA LEU A 156 25.29 14.11 20.58
C LEU A 156 26.07 15.43 20.63
N THR A 157 25.68 16.40 19.79
CA THR A 157 26.41 17.70 19.68
C THR A 157 25.86 18.79 20.62
N GLY A 158 24.68 18.56 21.22
CA GLY A 158 24.02 19.57 22.05
C GLY A 158 23.55 20.81 21.29
N ASN A 159 23.63 20.82 19.95
CA ASN A 159 23.29 21.99 19.15
C ASN A 159 21.83 21.89 18.61
N PRO A 160 20.88 22.69 19.15
CA PRO A 160 19.48 22.65 18.74
C PRO A 160 19.22 23.20 17.33
N ASN A 161 20.16 23.93 16.73
CA ASN A 161 19.99 24.59 15.43
C ASN A 161 20.24 23.66 14.23
N LEU A 162 20.70 22.43 14.46
CA LEU A 162 20.87 21.42 13.43
C LEU A 162 19.50 20.97 12.91
N LYS A 163 19.05 21.51 11.76
CA LYS A 163 17.81 21.14 11.08
C LYS A 163 18.15 20.46 9.76
N CYS A 164 17.43 19.38 9.42
CA CYS A 164 17.52 18.77 8.11
C CYS A 164 16.47 19.36 7.16
N GLN A 165 16.74 19.29 5.85
CA GLN A 165 15.85 19.84 4.83
C GLN A 165 14.40 19.33 4.94
N PRO A 166 14.13 18.01 5.13
CA PRO A 166 12.77 17.50 5.31
C PRO A 166 12.04 18.11 6.51
N GLU A 167 12.75 18.46 7.58
CA GLU A 167 12.17 19.08 8.77
C GLU A 167 11.76 20.54 8.50
N ILE A 168 12.55 21.28 7.71
CA ILE A 168 12.25 22.65 7.30
C ILE A 168 11.05 22.67 6.35
N ASP A 169 11.01 21.74 5.40
CA ASP A 169 9.94 21.63 4.43
C ASP A 169 8.64 21.21 5.10
N GLN A 170 8.70 20.30 6.08
CA GLN A 170 7.55 19.88 6.85
C GLN A 170 6.98 20.97 7.76
N ALA A 171 7.81 21.82 8.33
CA ALA A 171 7.35 22.97 9.13
C ALA A 171 6.51 23.96 8.31
N LYS A 172 6.67 23.98 6.99
CA LYS A 172 5.88 24.79 6.05
C LYS A 172 4.59 24.11 5.62
N LEU A 173 4.48 22.80 5.79
CA LEU A 173 3.34 22.00 5.35
C LEU A 173 2.35 21.82 6.52
N LYS A 174 1.14 22.37 6.38
CA LYS A 174 0.03 22.04 7.29
C LYS A 174 -0.55 20.70 6.85
N VAL A 175 -0.75 19.77 7.78
CA VAL A 175 -1.32 18.42 7.53
C VAL A 175 -2.64 18.50 6.75
N SER A 176 -3.48 19.47 7.07
CA SER A 176 -4.72 19.75 6.34
C SER A 176 -4.48 20.08 4.84
N LYS A 177 -3.36 20.74 4.51
CA LYS A 177 -3.02 21.09 3.14
C LYS A 177 -2.54 19.85 2.35
N ILE A 178 -1.80 18.95 3.00
CA ILE A 178 -1.33 17.69 2.40
C ILE A 178 -2.53 16.79 2.07
N VAL A 179 -3.46 16.63 3.01
CA VAL A 179 -4.67 15.80 2.80
C VAL A 179 -5.55 16.38 1.69
N ASN A 180 -5.77 17.70 1.68
CA ASN A 180 -6.54 18.35 0.61
C ASN A 180 -5.85 18.23 -0.75
N GLU A 181 -4.55 18.47 -0.84
CA GLU A 181 -3.81 18.34 -2.08
C GLU A 181 -3.81 16.89 -2.59
N ALA A 182 -3.67 15.93 -1.71
CA ALA A 182 -3.64 14.50 -2.06
C ALA A 182 -5.01 13.96 -2.53
N LEU A 183 -6.11 14.47 -1.98
CA LEU A 183 -7.46 14.11 -2.44
C LEU A 183 -7.90 14.91 -3.66
N TYR A 184 -7.54 16.19 -3.74
CA TYR A 184 -8.01 17.08 -4.78
C TYR A 184 -7.18 17.00 -6.08
N ARG A 185 -5.84 16.86 -5.97
CA ARG A 185 -4.95 16.79 -7.14
C ARG A 185 -5.25 15.62 -8.09
N PRO A 186 -5.46 14.37 -7.66
CA PRO A 186 -5.78 13.28 -8.58
C PRO A 186 -7.07 13.53 -9.35
N VAL A 187 -8.10 14.05 -8.66
CA VAL A 187 -9.39 14.40 -9.30
C VAL A 187 -9.21 15.56 -10.27
N GLN A 188 -8.45 16.57 -9.90
CA GLN A 188 -8.14 17.72 -10.73
C GLN A 188 -7.34 17.33 -11.98
N ILE A 189 -6.35 16.44 -11.86
CA ILE A 189 -5.56 15.93 -13.00
C ILE A 189 -6.47 15.11 -13.92
N MET A 190 -7.33 14.26 -13.40
CA MET A 190 -8.28 13.48 -14.21
C MET A 190 -9.25 14.38 -14.99
N MET A 191 -9.66 15.52 -14.41
CA MET A 191 -10.61 16.47 -15.04
C MET A 191 -9.92 17.42 -16.02
N LEU A 192 -8.69 17.85 -15.73
CA LEU A 192 -8.00 18.88 -16.49
C LEU A 192 -7.05 18.34 -17.57
N ASP A 193 -6.62 17.08 -17.47
CA ASP A 193 -5.72 16.49 -18.45
C ASP A 193 -6.49 15.57 -19.43
N PRO A 194 -6.79 16.06 -20.66
CA PRO A 194 -7.51 15.31 -21.67
C PRO A 194 -6.75 14.05 -22.14
N ALA A 195 -5.42 14.00 -21.96
CA ALA A 195 -4.62 12.83 -22.29
C ALA A 195 -4.92 11.64 -21.37
N VAL A 196 -5.14 11.88 -20.08
CA VAL A 196 -5.51 10.84 -19.12
C VAL A 196 -6.94 10.36 -19.38
N SER A 197 -7.87 11.25 -19.69
CA SER A 197 -9.26 10.89 -19.99
C SER A 197 -9.39 10.14 -21.32
N SER A 198 -8.57 10.45 -22.33
CA SER A 198 -8.56 9.74 -23.62
C SER A 198 -7.99 8.33 -23.51
N GLN A 199 -6.98 8.08 -22.67
CA GLN A 199 -6.44 6.74 -22.40
C GLN A 199 -7.44 5.84 -21.67
N SER A 200 -8.23 6.37 -20.74
CA SER A 200 -9.29 5.60 -20.07
C SER A 200 -10.39 5.20 -21.06
N SER A 201 -10.81 6.12 -21.94
CA SER A 201 -11.79 5.87 -22.99
C SER A 201 -11.30 4.89 -24.08
N ALA A 202 -10.01 4.94 -24.42
CA ALA A 202 -9.41 4.00 -25.38
C ALA A 202 -9.31 2.57 -24.83
N ARG A 203 -9.05 2.41 -23.52
CA ARG A 203 -9.05 1.12 -22.84
C ARG A 203 -10.45 0.50 -22.75
N GLU A 204 -11.48 1.30 -22.61
CA GLU A 204 -12.87 0.84 -22.56
C GLU A 204 -13.34 0.35 -23.95
N LYS A 205 -12.97 1.06 -25.01
CA LYS A 205 -13.26 0.66 -26.41
C LYS A 205 -12.49 -0.59 -26.87
N SER A 206 -11.35 -0.90 -26.25
CA SER A 206 -10.57 -2.12 -26.55
C SER A 206 -11.13 -3.39 -25.88
N LYS A 207 -12.15 -3.28 -25.03
CA LYS A 207 -12.81 -4.41 -24.35
C LYS A 207 -14.16 -4.79 -24.95
N CYS A 208 -14.64 -4.07 -25.96
CA CYS A 208 -15.74 -4.46 -26.83
C CYS A 208 -15.21 -5.05 -28.13
#